data_ac9caf25bf6dbb2a70a5a07379eae911
#
_entry.id   ac9caf25bf6dbb2a70a5a07379eae911
#
_cell.length_a   1.000
_cell.length_b   1.000
_cell.length_c   1.000
_cell.angle_alpha   90.00
_cell.angle_beta   90.00
_cell.angle_gamma   90.00
#
_symmetry.space_group_name_H-M   'P 1'
#
loop_
_entity.id
_entity.type
_entity.pdbx_description
1 polymer ?
#
loop_
_entity_poly.entity_id
_entity_poly.type
_entity_poly.pdbx_seq_one_letter_code
_entity_poly.pdbx_strand_id
1 'polypeptide(L)'
;MACASTASRAFVRRGTSRSSGARTRKPRAATADAVERPPSYEAQVLQALEVVIDPDLGASVVECGFVKDLQVDPEKGSVSFALELTTPACPVKEQFETEAKDAVMRLPWAKSVEVTMTAQPSSPGLAAGTPASLSKVSNIIAVSSCKGGVGKSTVAVNLAYSLQMMGAKVGILDADVYGPSLPTMVSPEQDLLEMEPETNLIKPVEYMGVKHCSFGFTGQGAAVMRGPMVSGLISQLLLSTDWGELDYLLIDFPPGTGDIQLTLCQSAPITGAVIVTTPQKLAFIDVAKGIKMFAKLAVPCMAVVENMSWFEGDGKRYYPFGTGSGDRIVKDFSIPYIFRMPIVPDLSLSSDSGLPLVLSKPSGDVARAFGEVGAAVVRESAKLKRAVKNAVRYDSEMNVLVVKIPGKSEEFLLHPPDVRRNDRSASSVDEWTGKQLVKPSDIPETIRPESVQPLGNYAVQITWDDGFNQVAPYTQLEEMERLIPPKGYKFEPKEEVSASSARQILENAEAIKQK
;
A
#
# COMPACT_ATOMS: atom_id res chain seq x y z
N MET A 1 -65.39 6.28 -0.57
CA MET A 1 -65.99 5.21 0.24
C MET A 1 -64.82 4.53 0.93
N ALA A 2 -64.58 4.92 2.12
CA ALA A 2 -64.88 4.33 3.45
C ALA A 2 -63.85 3.27 3.78
N CYS A 3 -62.93 3.58 4.68
CA CYS A 3 -62.96 3.38 6.17
C CYS A 3 -62.54 1.96 6.56
N ALA A 4 -61.59 1.71 7.40
CA ALA A 4 -61.44 1.89 8.84
C ALA A 4 -60.03 1.37 9.24
N SER A 5 -59.16 2.01 9.95
CA SER A 5 -59.09 2.29 11.39
C SER A 5 -59.22 1.06 12.30
N THR A 6 -58.11 0.66 12.95
CA THR A 6 -58.21 0.14 14.33
C THR A 6 -56.92 0.44 15.11
N ALA A 7 -57.08 1.25 16.13
CA ALA A 7 -56.15 1.50 17.21
C ALA A 7 -56.28 0.41 18.28
N SER A 8 -55.22 0.08 19.00
CA SER A 8 -55.29 -0.69 20.26
C SER A 8 -54.24 -0.17 21.24
N ARG A 9 -54.61 0.65 22.08
CA ARG A 9 -54.83 0.73 23.54
C ARG A 9 -53.69 0.13 24.39
N ALA A 10 -53.09 1.09 25.06
CA ALA A 10 -52.26 0.94 26.25
C ALA A 10 -53.01 0.28 27.42
N PHE A 11 -52.29 -0.52 28.20
CA PHE A 11 -52.79 -1.03 29.48
C PHE A 11 -51.90 -0.53 30.62
N VAL A 12 -52.43 0.42 31.38
CA VAL A 12 -51.91 0.90 32.66
C VAL A 12 -52.45 0.00 33.76
N ARG A 13 -51.61 -0.62 34.58
CA ARG A 13 -52.01 -1.18 35.86
C ARG A 13 -51.34 -0.43 37.01
N ARG A 14 -52.18 0.28 37.78
CA ARG A 14 -51.91 0.77 39.13
C ARG A 14 -52.05 -0.40 40.14
N GLY A 15 -51.15 -0.46 41.06
CA GLY A 15 -51.20 -1.39 42.22
C GLY A 15 -50.35 -0.89 43.36
N THR A 16 -50.96 -0.16 44.20
CA THR A 16 -51.01 0.00 45.68
C THR A 16 -49.75 -0.33 46.49
N SER A 17 -49.41 0.67 47.27
CA SER A 17 -48.48 0.79 48.40
C SER A 17 -48.69 -0.24 49.53
N ARG A 18 -47.57 -0.74 50.07
CA ARG A 18 -47.48 -1.07 51.50
C ARG A 18 -46.11 -0.68 52.05
N SER A 19 -46.12 0.15 53.04
CA SER A 19 -45.05 0.62 53.89
C SER A 19 -44.53 -0.50 54.81
N SER A 20 -43.22 -0.64 54.96
CA SER A 20 -42.66 -1.10 56.21
C SER A 20 -41.13 -0.78 56.33
N GLY A 21 -40.80 -0.03 57.36
CA GLY A 21 -39.62 -0.23 58.16
C GLY A 21 -38.26 0.29 57.62
N ALA A 22 -38.02 1.58 57.83
CA ALA A 22 -36.67 2.15 57.77
C ALA A 22 -35.76 1.56 58.85
N ARG A 23 -34.67 0.88 58.42
CA ARG A 23 -33.44 0.74 59.23
C ARG A 23 -32.35 1.48 58.49
N THR A 24 -31.99 2.63 59.07
CA THR A 24 -30.83 3.44 58.67
C THR A 24 -29.55 2.65 58.91
N ARG A 25 -28.96 2.15 57.85
CA ARG A 25 -27.55 1.74 57.84
C ARG A 25 -26.70 2.95 57.43
N LYS A 26 -25.86 3.41 58.37
CA LYS A 26 -24.81 4.40 58.08
C LYS A 26 -23.95 3.89 56.93
N PRO A 27 -23.58 4.76 55.96
CA PRO A 27 -22.60 4.40 54.94
C PRO A 27 -21.24 4.24 55.64
N ARG A 28 -20.69 3.04 55.57
CA ARG A 28 -19.31 2.74 55.93
C ARG A 28 -18.45 3.39 54.82
N ALA A 29 -17.65 4.39 55.20
CA ALA A 29 -16.65 4.97 54.36
C ALA A 29 -15.73 3.87 53.83
N ALA A 30 -15.83 3.57 52.57
CA ALA A 30 -14.84 2.78 51.83
C ALA A 30 -13.73 3.73 51.40
N THR A 31 -12.77 3.93 52.27
CA THR A 31 -11.44 4.34 51.84
C THR A 31 -10.79 3.12 51.23
N ALA A 32 -10.99 2.93 49.97
CA ALA A 32 -10.11 2.09 49.17
C ALA A 32 -9.08 3.04 48.57
N ASP A 33 -7.94 3.16 49.21
CA ASP A 33 -6.70 3.51 48.57
C ASP A 33 -6.50 2.46 47.46
N ALA A 34 -6.82 2.82 46.25
CA ALA A 34 -6.36 2.09 45.09
C ALA A 34 -4.84 2.30 45.04
N VAL A 35 -4.10 1.42 45.69
CA VAL A 35 -2.67 1.31 45.44
C VAL A 35 -2.54 0.92 43.98
N GLU A 36 -2.27 1.90 43.13
CA GLU A 36 -1.87 1.66 41.73
C GLU A 36 -0.66 0.72 41.80
N ARG A 37 -0.85 -0.52 41.39
CA ARG A 37 0.28 -1.43 41.21
C ARG A 37 1.20 -0.80 40.18
N PRO A 38 2.51 -0.77 40.45
CA PRO A 38 3.44 -0.25 39.45
C PRO A 38 3.21 -1.03 38.14
N PRO A 39 3.25 -0.34 36.97
CA PRO A 39 3.05 -0.98 35.67
C PRO A 39 4.04 -2.13 35.52
N SER A 40 3.62 -3.21 34.85
CA SER A 40 4.52 -4.34 34.57
C SER A 40 5.77 -3.85 33.84
N TYR A 41 6.86 -4.60 33.92
CA TYR A 41 8.10 -4.22 33.22
C TYR A 41 7.90 -4.09 31.71
N GLU A 42 7.05 -4.96 31.12
CA GLU A 42 6.68 -4.86 29.70
C GLU A 42 5.91 -3.55 29.42
N ALA A 43 4.97 -3.16 30.29
CA ALA A 43 4.24 -1.90 30.14
C ALA A 43 5.15 -0.69 30.25
N GLN A 44 6.19 -0.72 31.09
CA GLN A 44 7.19 0.34 31.17
C GLN A 44 8.03 0.43 29.88
N VAL A 45 8.40 -0.71 29.29
CA VAL A 45 9.12 -0.75 28.01
C VAL A 45 8.24 -0.17 26.90
N LEU A 46 6.98 -0.60 26.77
CA LEU A 46 6.06 -0.07 25.78
C LEU A 46 5.85 1.44 25.96
N GLN A 47 5.66 1.91 27.18
CA GLN A 47 5.55 3.34 27.46
C GLN A 47 6.83 4.12 27.09
N ALA A 48 8.00 3.54 27.33
CA ALA A 48 9.27 4.16 26.91
C ALA A 48 9.39 4.24 25.38
N LEU A 49 8.83 3.25 24.64
CA LEU A 49 8.85 3.22 23.18
C LEU A 49 7.80 4.15 22.52
N GLU A 50 6.83 4.68 23.28
CA GLU A 50 5.85 5.65 22.74
C GLU A 50 6.49 6.96 22.24
N VAL A 51 7.69 7.29 22.69
CA VAL A 51 8.41 8.48 22.22
C VAL A 51 9.03 8.29 20.82
N VAL A 52 9.15 7.05 20.35
CA VAL A 52 9.68 6.75 19.02
C VAL A 52 8.53 6.87 18.03
N ILE A 53 8.50 7.99 17.33
CA ILE A 53 7.42 8.35 16.40
C ILE A 53 7.85 8.02 14.98
N ASP A 54 7.02 7.29 14.25
CA ASP A 54 7.18 7.14 12.81
C ASP A 54 6.84 8.47 12.12
N PRO A 55 7.82 9.13 11.49
CA PRO A 55 7.60 10.45 10.88
C PRO A 55 6.62 10.39 9.70
N ASP A 56 6.43 9.22 9.11
CA ASP A 56 5.58 9.02 7.95
C ASP A 56 4.13 8.73 8.33
N LEU A 57 3.95 8.06 9.47
CA LEU A 57 2.62 7.70 10.00
C LEU A 57 2.14 8.70 11.06
N GLY A 58 3.04 9.50 11.65
CA GLY A 58 2.73 10.44 12.73
C GLY A 58 2.23 9.76 14.02
N ALA A 59 2.52 8.48 14.19
CA ALA A 59 2.13 7.64 15.32
C ALA A 59 3.36 6.93 15.91
N SER A 60 3.29 6.52 17.18
CA SER A 60 4.41 5.81 17.81
C SER A 60 4.57 4.40 17.24
N VAL A 61 5.79 3.84 17.38
CA VAL A 61 6.04 2.43 16.98
C VAL A 61 5.16 1.45 17.75
N VAL A 62 4.67 1.83 18.93
CA VAL A 62 3.73 1.05 19.75
C VAL A 62 2.33 1.12 19.17
N GLU A 63 1.83 2.34 18.88
CA GLU A 63 0.52 2.55 18.23
C GLU A 63 0.46 1.93 16.83
N CYS A 64 1.58 1.93 16.11
CA CYS A 64 1.70 1.25 14.81
C CYS A 64 1.71 -0.28 14.92
N GLY A 65 1.84 -0.83 16.12
CA GLY A 65 1.94 -2.28 16.35
C GLY A 65 3.25 -2.88 15.82
N PHE A 66 4.32 -2.08 15.72
CA PHE A 66 5.61 -2.52 15.21
C PHE A 66 6.42 -3.33 16.23
N VAL A 67 6.12 -3.18 17.53
CA VAL A 67 6.80 -3.93 18.61
C VAL A 67 6.27 -5.34 18.67
N LYS A 68 7.13 -6.33 18.43
CA LYS A 68 6.82 -7.77 18.46
C LYS A 68 7.79 -8.50 19.38
N ASP A 69 7.39 -9.68 19.83
CA ASP A 69 8.21 -10.63 20.60
C ASP A 69 8.95 -10.00 21.77
N LEU A 70 8.27 -9.06 22.47
CA LEU A 70 8.84 -8.37 23.62
C LEU A 70 9.11 -9.35 24.77
N GLN A 71 10.38 -9.48 25.15
CA GLN A 71 10.84 -10.27 26.27
C GLN A 71 11.60 -9.38 27.25
N VAL A 72 11.25 -9.48 28.51
CA VAL A 72 11.87 -8.69 29.59
C VAL A 72 12.32 -9.62 30.71
N ASP A 73 13.59 -9.57 31.07
CA ASP A 73 14.17 -10.24 32.22
C ASP A 73 14.60 -9.17 33.26
N PRO A 74 13.74 -8.86 34.24
CA PRO A 74 14.02 -7.80 35.22
C PRO A 74 15.18 -8.12 36.15
N GLU A 75 15.48 -9.41 36.41
CA GLU A 75 16.57 -9.81 37.28
C GLU A 75 17.92 -9.52 36.63
N LYS A 76 18.06 -9.80 35.35
CA LYS A 76 19.25 -9.50 34.59
C LYS A 76 19.26 -8.05 34.07
N GLY A 77 18.11 -7.40 34.01
CA GLY A 77 17.94 -6.09 33.39
C GLY A 77 18.05 -6.13 31.85
N SER A 78 17.74 -7.27 31.25
CA SER A 78 17.80 -7.42 29.78
C SER A 78 16.41 -7.29 29.15
N VAL A 79 16.37 -6.59 28.02
CA VAL A 79 15.17 -6.40 27.20
C VAL A 79 15.51 -6.82 25.78
N SER A 80 14.68 -7.65 25.17
CA SER A 80 14.78 -7.97 23.74
C SER A 80 13.42 -7.85 23.06
N PHE A 81 13.38 -7.29 21.88
CA PHE A 81 12.16 -7.19 21.07
C PHE A 81 12.49 -7.04 19.57
N ALA A 82 11.51 -7.40 18.75
CA ALA A 82 11.57 -7.15 17.32
C ALA A 82 10.79 -5.87 16.97
N LEU A 83 11.37 -5.03 16.09
CA LEU A 83 10.66 -3.95 15.42
C LEU A 83 10.31 -4.41 14.01
N GLU A 84 9.04 -4.77 13.81
CA GLU A 84 8.50 -5.26 12.55
C GLU A 84 8.03 -4.08 11.70
N LEU A 85 8.88 -3.64 10.79
CA LEU A 85 8.58 -2.54 9.87
C LEU A 85 7.61 -2.98 8.76
N THR A 86 6.91 -2.03 8.16
CA THR A 86 5.99 -2.29 7.05
C THR A 86 6.69 -2.72 5.76
N THR A 87 7.99 -2.47 5.64
CA THR A 87 8.82 -2.81 4.47
C THR A 87 10.27 -3.01 4.87
N PRO A 88 11.01 -3.93 4.23
CA PRO A 88 12.44 -4.09 4.44
C PRO A 88 13.26 -2.85 4.09
N ALA A 89 12.78 -2.07 3.13
CA ALA A 89 13.44 -0.87 2.60
C ALA A 89 13.07 0.41 3.38
N CYS A 90 12.78 0.31 4.69
CA CYS A 90 12.44 1.50 5.48
C CYS A 90 13.66 2.46 5.58
N PRO A 91 13.54 3.71 5.10
CA PRO A 91 14.66 4.67 5.08
C PRO A 91 15.10 5.14 6.47
N VAL A 92 14.26 4.95 7.49
CA VAL A 92 14.51 5.34 8.88
C VAL A 92 14.83 4.14 9.79
N LYS A 93 15.15 2.98 9.21
CA LYS A 93 15.41 1.73 9.93
C LYS A 93 16.49 1.89 11.02
N GLU A 94 17.65 2.43 10.67
CA GLU A 94 18.77 2.63 11.61
C GLU A 94 18.43 3.65 12.69
N GLN A 95 17.65 4.68 12.34
CA GLN A 95 17.16 5.68 13.28
C GLN A 95 16.23 5.04 14.31
N PHE A 96 15.25 4.23 13.86
CA PHE A 96 14.34 3.52 14.77
C PHE A 96 15.09 2.58 15.72
N GLU A 97 16.07 1.83 15.21
CA GLU A 97 16.88 0.94 16.04
C GLU A 97 17.60 1.72 17.15
N THR A 98 18.21 2.85 16.80
CA THR A 98 18.96 3.69 17.72
C THR A 98 18.02 4.34 18.76
N GLU A 99 16.95 5.00 18.29
CA GLU A 99 15.99 5.69 19.16
C GLU A 99 15.27 4.72 20.10
N ALA A 100 14.91 3.53 19.62
CA ALA A 100 14.28 2.50 20.45
C ALA A 100 15.23 1.95 21.52
N LYS A 101 16.50 1.69 21.16
CA LYS A 101 17.53 1.31 22.15
C LYS A 101 17.72 2.37 23.19
N ASP A 102 17.87 3.62 22.79
CA ASP A 102 18.07 4.75 23.69
C ASP A 102 16.86 4.98 24.61
N ALA A 103 15.65 4.85 24.09
CA ALA A 103 14.42 5.00 24.85
C ALA A 103 14.32 3.97 25.98
N VAL A 104 14.57 2.70 25.68
CA VAL A 104 14.51 1.61 26.67
C VAL A 104 15.68 1.67 27.65
N MET A 105 16.89 2.04 27.20
CA MET A 105 18.06 2.19 28.08
C MET A 105 17.93 3.32 29.11
N ARG A 106 16.99 4.25 28.94
CA ARG A 106 16.65 5.28 29.95
C ARG A 106 15.89 4.72 31.15
N LEU A 107 15.36 3.51 31.07
CA LEU A 107 14.69 2.86 32.19
C LEU A 107 15.73 2.50 33.28
N PRO A 108 15.48 2.83 34.57
CA PRO A 108 16.48 2.68 35.64
C PRO A 108 16.98 1.25 35.87
N TRP A 109 16.20 0.27 35.45
CA TRP A 109 16.49 -1.15 35.64
C TRP A 109 17.08 -1.83 34.39
N ALA A 110 16.95 -1.22 33.21
CA ALA A 110 17.45 -1.78 31.96
C ALA A 110 18.97 -1.63 31.89
N LYS A 111 19.68 -2.73 31.61
CA LYS A 111 21.15 -2.79 31.47
C LYS A 111 21.59 -3.16 30.07
N SER A 112 20.77 -3.91 29.35
CA SER A 112 21.03 -4.30 27.98
C SER A 112 19.75 -4.35 27.17
N VAL A 113 19.81 -3.87 25.94
CA VAL A 113 18.68 -3.86 25.01
C VAL A 113 19.13 -4.43 23.67
N GLU A 114 18.42 -5.46 23.23
CA GLU A 114 18.60 -6.08 21.94
C GLU A 114 17.37 -5.80 21.07
N VAL A 115 17.58 -5.11 19.96
CA VAL A 115 16.51 -4.79 19.00
C VAL A 115 16.80 -5.55 17.71
N THR A 116 15.87 -6.40 17.31
CA THR A 116 15.92 -7.11 16.03
C THR A 116 15.02 -6.39 15.04
N MET A 117 15.61 -5.86 13.98
CA MET A 117 14.84 -5.22 12.92
C MET A 117 14.30 -6.28 11.97
N THR A 118 12.98 -6.42 11.94
CA THR A 118 12.28 -7.31 11.02
C THR A 118 11.38 -6.49 10.10
N ALA A 119 10.96 -7.09 9.00
CA ALA A 119 9.93 -6.50 8.16
C ALA A 119 8.79 -7.51 8.02
N GLN A 120 7.58 -7.00 7.87
CA GLN A 120 6.46 -7.87 7.55
C GLN A 120 6.81 -8.65 6.29
N PRO A 121 6.64 -10.00 6.31
CA PRO A 121 6.80 -10.76 5.08
C PRO A 121 5.91 -10.10 4.04
N SER A 122 6.45 -9.98 2.82
CA SER A 122 5.71 -9.42 1.69
C SER A 122 4.35 -10.11 1.65
N SER A 123 3.34 -9.49 2.26
CA SER A 123 2.01 -10.07 2.25
C SER A 123 1.62 -10.15 0.79
N PRO A 124 1.20 -11.30 0.28
CA PRO A 124 0.57 -11.38 -1.02
C PRO A 124 -0.73 -10.57 -0.95
N GLY A 125 -0.59 -9.25 -1.02
CA GLY A 125 -1.67 -8.28 -0.88
C GLY A 125 -2.35 -7.98 -2.19
N LEU A 126 -2.16 -8.85 -3.18
CA LEU A 126 -2.81 -8.69 -4.46
C LEU A 126 -4.06 -9.56 -4.47
N ALA A 127 -5.13 -8.91 -4.77
CA ALA A 127 -6.51 -9.34 -4.75
C ALA A 127 -6.79 -10.70 -5.43
N ALA A 128 -7.86 -11.34 -5.03
CA ALA A 128 -8.46 -12.46 -5.77
C ALA A 128 -8.65 -12.04 -7.25
N GLY A 129 -7.99 -12.76 -8.16
CA GLY A 129 -7.93 -12.40 -9.59
C GLY A 129 -6.59 -11.86 -10.06
N THR A 130 -5.64 -11.59 -9.16
CA THR A 130 -4.26 -11.26 -9.56
C THR A 130 -3.61 -12.48 -10.24
N PRO A 131 -2.96 -12.30 -11.38
CA PRO A 131 -2.22 -13.37 -12.04
C PRO A 131 -1.20 -14.01 -11.09
N ALA A 132 -1.08 -15.34 -11.15
CA ALA A 132 -0.25 -16.13 -10.24
C ALA A 132 1.21 -15.62 -10.17
N SER A 133 1.76 -15.17 -11.29
CA SER A 133 3.12 -14.61 -11.39
C SER A 133 3.32 -13.33 -10.57
N LEU A 134 2.27 -12.52 -10.40
CA LEU A 134 2.29 -11.27 -9.64
C LEU A 134 1.80 -11.43 -8.20
N SER A 135 1.26 -12.59 -7.85
CA SER A 135 0.64 -12.83 -6.53
C SER A 135 1.60 -12.66 -5.35
N LYS A 136 2.91 -12.82 -5.59
CA LYS A 136 3.97 -12.67 -4.58
C LYS A 136 4.70 -11.32 -4.67
N VAL A 137 4.22 -10.39 -5.50
CA VAL A 137 4.78 -9.05 -5.63
C VAL A 137 4.01 -8.09 -4.73
N SER A 138 4.69 -7.41 -3.83
CA SER A 138 4.03 -6.55 -2.83
C SER A 138 3.61 -5.19 -3.37
N ASN A 139 4.43 -4.58 -4.23
CA ASN A 139 4.17 -3.27 -4.81
C ASN A 139 4.59 -3.26 -6.27
N ILE A 140 3.74 -2.73 -7.14
CA ILE A 140 4.04 -2.53 -8.55
C ILE A 140 4.08 -1.02 -8.82
N ILE A 141 5.24 -0.52 -9.24
CA ILE A 141 5.48 0.91 -9.44
C ILE A 141 5.68 1.21 -10.92
N ALA A 142 4.81 2.02 -11.49
CA ALA A 142 4.97 2.51 -12.85
C ALA A 142 5.99 3.67 -12.89
N VAL A 143 7.02 3.56 -13.71
CA VAL A 143 7.89 4.70 -14.04
C VAL A 143 7.49 5.16 -15.42
N SER A 144 6.89 6.34 -15.51
CA SER A 144 6.26 6.81 -16.74
C SER A 144 6.72 8.21 -17.14
N SER A 145 6.80 8.42 -18.44
CA SER A 145 7.01 9.74 -19.03
C SER A 145 6.08 9.90 -20.22
N CYS A 146 5.54 11.08 -20.37
CA CYS A 146 4.63 11.35 -21.48
C CYS A 146 5.38 11.78 -22.75
N LYS A 147 6.71 11.84 -22.70
CA LYS A 147 7.60 12.25 -23.80
C LYS A 147 8.84 11.36 -23.83
N GLY A 148 9.30 11.02 -25.01
CA GLY A 148 10.56 10.31 -25.21
C GLY A 148 11.78 11.18 -24.89
N GLY A 149 12.90 10.55 -24.53
CA GLY A 149 14.18 11.22 -24.33
C GLY A 149 14.33 12.06 -23.04
N VAL A 150 13.44 11.86 -22.05
CA VAL A 150 13.53 12.56 -20.75
C VAL A 150 14.36 11.81 -19.70
N GLY A 151 14.91 10.64 -20.05
CA GLY A 151 15.72 9.80 -19.14
C GLY A 151 14.86 8.90 -18.23
N LYS A 152 13.67 8.50 -18.67
CA LYS A 152 12.75 7.62 -17.95
C LYS A 152 13.42 6.31 -17.50
N SER A 153 14.00 5.56 -18.44
CA SER A 153 14.66 4.27 -18.19
C SER A 153 15.86 4.42 -17.26
N THR A 154 16.63 5.51 -17.38
CA THR A 154 17.72 5.86 -16.47
C THR A 154 17.21 6.04 -15.05
N VAL A 155 16.07 6.72 -14.88
CA VAL A 155 15.41 6.88 -13.57
C VAL A 155 14.91 5.53 -13.07
N ALA A 156 14.25 4.73 -13.91
CA ALA A 156 13.71 3.43 -13.53
C ALA A 156 14.80 2.48 -13.01
N VAL A 157 15.91 2.35 -13.74
CA VAL A 157 17.04 1.49 -13.37
C VAL A 157 17.68 1.97 -12.07
N ASN A 158 18.06 3.25 -11.97
CA ASN A 158 18.72 3.75 -10.75
C ASN A 158 17.77 3.72 -9.52
N LEU A 159 16.47 3.92 -9.71
CA LEU A 159 15.48 3.74 -8.65
C LEU A 159 15.38 2.27 -8.20
N ALA A 160 15.38 1.31 -9.14
CA ALA A 160 15.35 -0.11 -8.81
C ALA A 160 16.54 -0.51 -7.91
N TYR A 161 17.74 -0.09 -8.30
CA TYR A 161 18.93 -0.36 -7.50
C TYR A 161 19.00 0.42 -6.19
N SER A 162 18.45 1.64 -6.14
CA SER A 162 18.33 2.38 -4.87
C SER A 162 17.43 1.65 -3.87
N LEU A 163 16.30 1.09 -4.32
CA LEU A 163 15.43 0.27 -3.48
C LEU A 163 16.11 -1.02 -3.03
N GLN A 164 16.86 -1.68 -3.92
CA GLN A 164 17.63 -2.88 -3.59
C GLN A 164 18.72 -2.57 -2.55
N MET A 165 19.43 -1.45 -2.67
CA MET A 165 20.43 -1.01 -1.70
C MET A 165 19.83 -0.70 -0.32
N MET A 166 18.53 -0.33 -0.26
CA MET A 166 17.77 -0.20 0.99
C MET A 166 17.34 -1.56 1.58
N GLY A 167 17.63 -2.67 0.90
CA GLY A 167 17.35 -4.03 1.35
C GLY A 167 16.06 -4.64 0.80
N ALA A 168 15.38 -4.00 -0.16
CA ALA A 168 14.22 -4.57 -0.83
C ALA A 168 14.59 -5.63 -1.86
N LYS A 169 13.74 -6.64 -2.06
CA LYS A 169 13.75 -7.53 -3.21
C LYS A 169 13.08 -6.82 -4.39
N VAL A 170 13.83 -6.57 -5.46
CA VAL A 170 13.37 -5.72 -6.56
C VAL A 170 13.43 -6.43 -7.90
N GLY A 171 12.40 -6.19 -8.72
CA GLY A 171 12.37 -6.54 -10.14
C GLY A 171 12.13 -5.32 -11.00
N ILE A 172 12.53 -5.36 -12.27
CA ILE A 172 12.25 -4.33 -13.26
C ILE A 172 11.82 -4.98 -14.58
N LEU A 173 10.68 -4.52 -15.11
CA LEU A 173 10.20 -4.83 -16.44
C LEU A 173 10.41 -3.63 -17.35
N ASP A 174 11.15 -3.82 -18.43
CA ASP A 174 11.21 -2.85 -19.53
C ASP A 174 10.07 -3.13 -20.52
N ALA A 175 9.10 -2.26 -20.51
CA ALA A 175 7.91 -2.37 -21.37
C ALA A 175 8.05 -1.57 -22.67
N ASP A 176 9.21 -0.97 -22.95
CA ASP A 176 9.50 -0.30 -24.22
C ASP A 176 10.08 -1.30 -25.25
N VAL A 177 9.21 -2.07 -25.87
CA VAL A 177 9.58 -3.10 -26.85
C VAL A 177 10.22 -2.51 -28.11
N TYR A 178 9.90 -1.27 -28.46
CA TYR A 178 10.47 -0.63 -29.66
C TYR A 178 11.88 -0.09 -29.46
N GLY A 179 12.23 0.28 -28.23
CA GLY A 179 13.54 0.81 -27.89
C GLY A 179 14.01 0.34 -26.53
N PRO A 180 14.18 -1.01 -26.37
CA PRO A 180 14.52 -1.56 -25.05
C PRO A 180 15.84 -1.00 -24.56
N SER A 181 15.84 -0.51 -23.33
CA SER A 181 16.99 0.19 -22.72
C SER A 181 17.79 -0.68 -21.76
N LEU A 182 17.14 -1.66 -21.11
CA LEU A 182 17.80 -2.48 -20.08
C LEU A 182 19.06 -3.22 -20.55
N PRO A 183 19.12 -3.83 -21.77
CA PRO A 183 20.34 -4.54 -22.19
C PRO A 183 21.57 -3.65 -22.33
N THR A 184 21.39 -2.34 -22.48
CA THR A 184 22.50 -1.38 -22.49
C THR A 184 22.88 -0.92 -21.09
N MET A 185 21.88 -0.81 -20.18
CA MET A 185 22.05 -0.20 -18.86
C MET A 185 22.52 -1.17 -17.78
N VAL A 186 22.44 -2.47 -18.04
CA VAL A 186 22.93 -3.55 -17.16
C VAL A 186 23.73 -4.55 -17.97
N SER A 187 24.79 -5.11 -17.39
CA SER A 187 25.67 -6.09 -18.04
C SER A 187 25.70 -7.40 -17.25
N PRO A 188 24.64 -8.18 -17.27
CA PRO A 188 24.59 -9.48 -16.60
C PRO A 188 25.50 -10.49 -17.33
N GLU A 189 25.98 -11.51 -16.62
CA GLU A 189 26.76 -12.62 -17.24
C GLU A 189 25.90 -13.43 -18.22
N GLN A 190 24.62 -13.61 -17.89
CA GLN A 190 23.63 -14.24 -18.75
C GLN A 190 22.63 -13.18 -19.20
N ASP A 191 22.63 -12.85 -20.46
CA ASP A 191 21.86 -11.75 -21.06
C ASP A 191 20.65 -12.22 -21.89
N LEU A 192 20.27 -13.51 -21.80
CA LEU A 192 19.14 -14.09 -22.49
C LEU A 192 18.06 -14.57 -21.51
N LEU A 193 16.81 -14.26 -21.83
CA LEU A 193 15.66 -14.82 -21.14
C LEU A 193 15.53 -16.32 -21.48
N GLU A 194 15.40 -17.14 -20.46
CA GLU A 194 15.13 -18.57 -20.59
C GLU A 194 13.72 -18.89 -20.16
N MET A 195 13.13 -19.92 -20.77
CA MET A 195 11.88 -20.49 -20.29
C MET A 195 12.16 -21.73 -19.45
N GLU A 196 11.59 -21.79 -18.27
CA GLU A 196 11.63 -22.97 -17.42
C GLU A 196 10.76 -24.08 -18.03
N PRO A 197 11.34 -25.24 -18.39
CA PRO A 197 10.62 -26.28 -19.10
C PRO A 197 9.44 -26.88 -18.33
N GLU A 198 9.53 -26.91 -16.98
CA GLU A 198 8.50 -27.51 -16.12
C GLU A 198 7.30 -26.60 -15.92
N THR A 199 7.51 -25.30 -15.78
CA THR A 199 6.48 -24.31 -15.44
C THR A 199 6.01 -23.49 -16.64
N ASN A 200 6.76 -23.49 -17.75
CA ASN A 200 6.59 -22.60 -18.89
C ASN A 200 6.64 -21.10 -18.51
N LEU A 201 7.29 -20.78 -17.40
CA LEU A 201 7.50 -19.38 -17.00
C LEU A 201 8.84 -18.88 -17.54
N ILE A 202 8.90 -17.58 -17.77
CA ILE A 202 10.12 -16.88 -18.18
C ILE A 202 10.98 -16.66 -16.93
N LYS A 203 12.20 -17.17 -16.93
CA LYS A 203 13.17 -16.90 -15.89
C LYS A 203 13.76 -15.50 -16.12
N PRO A 204 13.60 -14.56 -15.16
CA PRO A 204 14.17 -13.22 -15.30
C PRO A 204 15.69 -13.27 -15.25
N VAL A 205 16.34 -12.34 -15.92
CA VAL A 205 17.77 -12.13 -15.83
C VAL A 205 18.09 -11.48 -14.48
N GLU A 206 19.04 -12.01 -13.74
CA GLU A 206 19.45 -11.42 -12.46
C GLU A 206 20.79 -10.69 -12.59
N TYR A 207 20.84 -9.45 -12.11
CA TYR A 207 22.08 -8.67 -12.07
C TYR A 207 22.14 -7.84 -10.78
N MET A 208 23.23 -7.99 -10.01
CA MET A 208 23.47 -7.27 -8.75
C MET A 208 22.25 -7.27 -7.80
N GLY A 209 21.54 -8.41 -7.69
CA GLY A 209 20.41 -8.59 -6.78
C GLY A 209 19.06 -8.00 -7.27
N VAL A 210 18.96 -7.57 -8.51
CA VAL A 210 17.72 -7.13 -9.16
C VAL A 210 17.34 -8.10 -10.28
N LYS A 211 16.08 -8.45 -10.38
CA LYS A 211 15.50 -9.25 -11.46
C LYS A 211 15.08 -8.37 -12.63
N HIS A 212 15.49 -8.75 -13.85
CA HIS A 212 15.23 -7.97 -15.06
C HIS A 212 14.46 -8.79 -16.07
N CYS A 213 13.46 -8.17 -16.69
CA CYS A 213 12.79 -8.70 -17.86
C CYS A 213 12.64 -7.59 -18.90
N SER A 214 13.10 -7.86 -20.11
CA SER A 214 13.01 -6.94 -21.26
C SER A 214 12.93 -7.75 -22.54
N PHE A 215 12.21 -7.24 -23.52
CA PHE A 215 12.23 -7.82 -24.87
C PHE A 215 13.65 -7.85 -25.45
N GLY A 216 14.50 -6.89 -25.08
CA GLY A 216 15.88 -6.85 -25.53
C GLY A 216 16.73 -8.05 -25.10
N PHE A 217 16.34 -8.77 -24.07
CA PHE A 217 16.99 -10.01 -23.61
C PHE A 217 16.47 -11.28 -24.31
N THR A 218 15.58 -11.16 -25.31
CA THR A 218 15.09 -12.33 -26.08
C THR A 218 16.03 -12.79 -27.17
N GLY A 219 17.12 -12.05 -27.45
CA GLY A 219 18.03 -12.30 -28.57
C GLY A 219 17.40 -12.03 -29.95
N GLN A 220 16.14 -11.60 -29.99
CA GLN A 220 15.47 -11.18 -31.22
C GLN A 220 15.77 -9.69 -31.43
N GLY A 221 16.39 -9.33 -32.53
CA GLY A 221 16.67 -7.93 -32.87
C GLY A 221 15.40 -7.08 -32.94
N ALA A 222 15.52 -5.78 -33.28
CA ALA A 222 14.41 -4.83 -33.34
C ALA A 222 13.21 -5.40 -34.11
N ALA A 223 12.13 -5.63 -33.39
CA ALA A 223 10.93 -6.22 -33.98
C ALA A 223 10.03 -5.14 -34.58
N VAL A 224 9.69 -5.29 -35.86
CA VAL A 224 8.65 -4.48 -36.49
C VAL A 224 7.30 -5.13 -36.17
N MET A 225 6.68 -4.74 -35.07
CA MET A 225 5.39 -5.27 -34.62
C MET A 225 4.31 -4.18 -34.68
N ARG A 226 3.05 -4.60 -34.88
CA ARG A 226 1.90 -3.71 -34.77
C ARG A 226 1.48 -3.52 -33.31
N GLY A 227 0.92 -2.37 -32.95
CA GLY A 227 0.53 -2.03 -31.58
C GLY A 227 -0.17 -3.14 -30.78
N PRO A 228 -1.24 -3.78 -31.30
CA PRO A 228 -1.92 -4.88 -30.58
C PRO A 228 -1.02 -6.10 -30.28
N MET A 229 -0.07 -6.41 -31.16
CA MET A 229 0.90 -7.49 -30.94
C MET A 229 1.87 -7.13 -29.81
N VAL A 230 2.30 -5.86 -29.78
CA VAL A 230 3.19 -5.34 -28.73
C VAL A 230 2.50 -5.38 -27.37
N SER A 231 1.23 -4.95 -27.28
CA SER A 231 0.46 -5.02 -26.04
C SER A 231 0.35 -6.47 -25.52
N GLY A 232 0.08 -7.42 -26.42
CA GLY A 232 0.04 -8.85 -26.06
C GLY A 232 1.39 -9.36 -25.57
N LEU A 233 2.49 -9.01 -26.24
CA LEU A 233 3.85 -9.39 -25.86
C LEU A 233 4.23 -8.83 -24.48
N ILE A 234 3.96 -7.55 -24.23
CA ILE A 234 4.26 -6.92 -22.94
C ILE A 234 3.45 -7.58 -21.81
N SER A 235 2.17 -7.85 -22.06
CA SER A 235 1.34 -8.59 -21.10
C SER A 235 1.93 -9.99 -20.84
N GLN A 236 2.41 -10.67 -21.86
CA GLN A 236 3.07 -11.97 -21.71
C GLN A 236 4.37 -11.85 -20.88
N LEU A 237 5.24 -10.89 -21.19
CA LEU A 237 6.46 -10.65 -20.40
C LEU A 237 6.14 -10.36 -18.94
N LEU A 238 5.12 -9.56 -18.66
CA LEU A 238 4.69 -9.23 -17.30
C LEU A 238 4.13 -10.44 -16.56
N LEU A 239 3.22 -11.18 -17.20
CA LEU A 239 2.39 -12.21 -16.57
C LEU A 239 2.99 -13.62 -16.63
N SER A 240 3.95 -13.87 -17.53
CA SER A 240 4.61 -15.18 -17.65
C SER A 240 6.04 -15.19 -17.07
N THR A 241 6.53 -14.09 -16.51
CA THR A 241 7.84 -14.08 -15.82
C THR A 241 7.68 -14.58 -14.39
N ASP A 242 8.59 -15.45 -13.96
CA ASP A 242 8.68 -15.89 -12.56
C ASP A 242 9.37 -14.80 -11.71
N TRP A 243 8.57 -13.84 -11.30
CA TRP A 243 9.05 -12.79 -10.41
C TRP A 243 9.41 -13.30 -9.01
N GLY A 244 8.78 -14.41 -8.57
CA GLY A 244 8.92 -14.89 -7.20
C GLY A 244 8.44 -13.86 -6.18
N GLU A 245 9.05 -13.87 -4.99
CA GLU A 245 8.76 -12.88 -3.94
C GLU A 245 9.51 -11.59 -4.22
N LEU A 246 8.77 -10.51 -4.47
CA LEU A 246 9.31 -9.16 -4.62
C LEU A 246 8.61 -8.16 -3.69
N ASP A 247 9.38 -7.25 -3.12
CA ASP A 247 8.85 -6.08 -2.42
C ASP A 247 8.39 -5.03 -3.41
N TYR A 248 9.16 -4.85 -4.49
CA TYR A 248 8.87 -3.89 -5.56
C TYR A 248 9.14 -4.47 -6.93
N LEU A 249 8.16 -4.34 -7.83
CA LEU A 249 8.33 -4.53 -9.26
C LEU A 249 8.18 -3.16 -9.94
N LEU A 250 9.24 -2.67 -10.54
CA LEU A 250 9.20 -1.45 -11.33
C LEU A 250 8.84 -1.80 -12.77
N ILE A 251 7.94 -1.05 -13.37
CA ILE A 251 7.63 -1.16 -14.78
C ILE A 251 8.09 0.13 -15.46
N ASP A 252 9.11 0.02 -16.29
CA ASP A 252 9.57 1.11 -17.17
C ASP A 252 8.62 1.20 -18.36
N PHE A 253 7.68 2.15 -18.32
CA PHE A 253 6.62 2.30 -19.30
C PHE A 253 7.17 2.83 -20.62
N PRO A 254 6.60 2.45 -21.78
CA PRO A 254 6.94 3.10 -23.03
C PRO A 254 6.56 4.59 -23.01
N PRO A 255 7.19 5.44 -23.84
CA PRO A 255 6.86 6.86 -23.86
C PRO A 255 5.45 7.11 -24.40
N GLY A 256 4.81 8.19 -23.92
CA GLY A 256 3.47 8.61 -24.37
C GLY A 256 2.33 8.24 -23.41
N THR A 257 1.11 8.19 -23.94
CA THR A 257 -0.14 7.89 -23.19
C THR A 257 -1.09 7.05 -24.07
N GLY A 258 -0.55 6.03 -24.73
CA GLY A 258 -1.27 5.20 -25.70
C GLY A 258 -1.86 3.92 -25.08
N ASP A 259 -2.28 3.02 -25.98
CA ASP A 259 -2.97 1.78 -25.62
C ASP A 259 -2.11 0.83 -24.77
N ILE A 260 -0.79 0.86 -24.95
CA ILE A 260 0.14 0.01 -24.20
C ILE A 260 0.11 0.36 -22.71
N GLN A 261 0.14 1.66 -22.38
CA GLN A 261 0.05 2.12 -20.98
C GLN A 261 -1.29 1.71 -20.34
N LEU A 262 -2.38 1.85 -21.08
CA LEU A 262 -3.71 1.41 -20.62
C LEU A 262 -3.73 -0.09 -20.39
N THR A 263 -3.19 -0.89 -21.33
CA THR A 263 -3.10 -2.35 -21.17
C THR A 263 -2.31 -2.75 -19.93
N LEU A 264 -1.15 -2.14 -19.67
CA LEU A 264 -0.34 -2.41 -18.50
C LEU A 264 -1.08 -2.10 -17.18
N CYS A 265 -1.75 -0.94 -17.13
CA CYS A 265 -2.54 -0.57 -15.94
C CYS A 265 -3.76 -1.46 -15.71
N GLN A 266 -4.28 -2.11 -16.75
CA GLN A 266 -5.39 -3.07 -16.66
C GLN A 266 -4.90 -4.49 -16.36
N SER A 267 -3.69 -4.84 -16.79
CA SER A 267 -3.12 -6.18 -16.61
C SER A 267 -2.46 -6.38 -15.24
N ALA A 268 -2.07 -5.31 -14.56
CA ALA A 268 -1.40 -5.36 -13.26
C ALA A 268 -2.00 -4.35 -12.27
N PRO A 269 -2.13 -4.72 -10.99
CA PRO A 269 -2.59 -3.81 -9.93
C PRO A 269 -1.47 -2.84 -9.54
N ILE A 270 -1.31 -1.78 -10.31
CA ILE A 270 -0.26 -0.79 -10.09
C ILE A 270 -0.52 -0.03 -8.80
N THR A 271 0.43 -0.09 -7.87
CA THR A 271 0.36 0.57 -6.57
C THR A 271 0.44 2.09 -6.72
N GLY A 272 1.28 2.57 -7.63
CA GLY A 272 1.40 4.00 -7.92
C GLY A 272 2.41 4.28 -9.03
N ALA A 273 2.52 5.54 -9.41
CA ALA A 273 3.35 5.99 -10.53
C ALA A 273 4.36 7.06 -10.11
N VAL A 274 5.59 6.94 -10.61
CA VAL A 274 6.63 7.96 -10.61
C VAL A 274 6.66 8.60 -11.98
N ILE A 275 6.47 9.91 -12.05
CA ILE A 275 6.40 10.66 -13.30
C ILE A 275 7.76 11.31 -13.58
N VAL A 276 8.37 10.95 -14.69
CA VAL A 276 9.65 11.53 -15.14
C VAL A 276 9.39 12.60 -16.19
N THR A 277 9.93 13.78 -15.99
CA THR A 277 9.76 14.94 -16.85
C THR A 277 11.04 15.78 -16.97
N THR A 278 10.99 16.84 -17.75
CA THR A 278 12.04 17.88 -17.84
C THR A 278 11.42 19.25 -17.60
N PRO A 279 12.20 20.32 -17.26
CA PRO A 279 11.66 21.64 -16.93
C PRO A 279 10.91 22.36 -18.05
N GLN A 280 10.90 21.86 -19.26
CA GLN A 280 10.28 22.51 -20.43
C GLN A 280 8.76 22.62 -20.31
N LYS A 281 8.19 23.77 -20.73
CA LYS A 281 6.73 23.97 -20.77
C LYS A 281 5.98 22.92 -21.61
N LEU A 282 6.57 22.43 -22.69
CA LEU A 282 5.96 21.41 -23.53
C LEU A 282 5.82 20.09 -22.77
N ALA A 283 6.81 19.72 -21.97
CA ALA A 283 6.78 18.55 -21.13
C ALA A 283 5.63 18.62 -20.09
N PHE A 284 5.35 19.81 -19.52
CA PHE A 284 4.22 20.00 -18.61
C PHE A 284 2.87 19.60 -19.23
N ILE A 285 2.61 20.00 -20.48
CA ILE A 285 1.32 19.69 -21.13
C ILE A 285 1.14 18.19 -21.31
N ASP A 286 2.19 17.49 -21.70
CA ASP A 286 2.15 16.04 -21.90
C ASP A 286 2.05 15.28 -20.58
N VAL A 287 2.79 15.71 -19.57
CA VAL A 287 2.71 15.14 -18.21
C VAL A 287 1.32 15.32 -17.61
N ALA A 288 0.69 16.48 -17.80
CA ALA A 288 -0.69 16.70 -17.33
C ALA A 288 -1.69 15.70 -17.96
N LYS A 289 -1.47 15.29 -19.21
CA LYS A 289 -2.30 14.23 -19.84
C LYS A 289 -2.05 12.88 -19.19
N GLY A 290 -0.78 12.52 -18.95
CA GLY A 290 -0.42 11.26 -18.30
C GLY A 290 -0.95 11.14 -16.88
N ILE A 291 -0.82 12.20 -16.08
CA ILE A 291 -1.38 12.21 -14.71
C ILE A 291 -2.91 12.03 -14.74
N LYS A 292 -3.60 12.68 -15.68
CA LYS A 292 -5.05 12.49 -15.86
C LYS A 292 -5.40 11.07 -16.32
N MET A 293 -4.55 10.42 -17.12
CA MET A 293 -4.72 9.01 -17.48
C MET A 293 -4.60 8.12 -16.24
N PHE A 294 -3.55 8.27 -15.45
CA PHE A 294 -3.38 7.52 -14.21
C PHE A 294 -4.52 7.76 -13.22
N ALA A 295 -4.98 9.00 -13.06
CA ALA A 295 -6.12 9.33 -12.21
C ALA A 295 -7.42 8.62 -12.65
N LYS A 296 -7.68 8.51 -13.97
CA LYS A 296 -8.84 7.75 -14.50
C LYS A 296 -8.74 6.25 -14.20
N LEU A 297 -7.53 5.72 -14.08
CA LEU A 297 -7.26 4.32 -13.79
C LEU A 297 -7.08 4.06 -12.28
N ALA A 298 -7.39 5.05 -11.43
CA ALA A 298 -7.20 5.01 -9.99
C ALA A 298 -5.75 4.68 -9.56
N VAL A 299 -4.76 5.03 -10.39
CA VAL A 299 -3.33 4.90 -10.06
C VAL A 299 -2.81 6.23 -9.53
N PRO A 300 -2.44 6.32 -8.24
CA PRO A 300 -1.93 7.56 -7.65
C PRO A 300 -0.52 7.88 -8.17
N CYS A 301 -0.25 9.17 -8.42
CA CYS A 301 1.09 9.65 -8.71
C CYS A 301 1.82 9.95 -7.40
N MET A 302 2.88 9.20 -7.11
CA MET A 302 3.63 9.28 -5.86
C MET A 302 4.68 10.41 -5.85
N ALA A 303 5.34 10.60 -6.98
CA ALA A 303 6.42 11.57 -7.11
C ALA A 303 6.58 12.05 -8.56
N VAL A 304 7.18 13.23 -8.68
CA VAL A 304 7.68 13.76 -9.95
C VAL A 304 9.21 13.81 -9.89
N VAL A 305 9.88 13.26 -10.89
CA VAL A 305 11.32 13.42 -11.10
C VAL A 305 11.52 14.37 -12.27
N GLU A 306 11.86 15.63 -11.97
CA GLU A 306 12.23 16.65 -12.95
C GLU A 306 13.70 16.43 -13.32
N ASN A 307 13.92 15.60 -14.32
CA ASN A 307 15.26 15.24 -14.80
C ASN A 307 15.85 16.36 -15.68
N MET A 308 17.17 16.38 -15.81
CA MET A 308 17.91 17.38 -16.59
C MET A 308 17.60 18.83 -16.14
N SER A 309 17.39 19.03 -14.83
CA SER A 309 17.00 20.33 -14.29
C SER A 309 18.09 21.38 -14.43
N TRP A 310 19.35 21.01 -14.26
CA TRP A 310 20.51 21.90 -14.43
C TRP A 310 21.77 21.09 -14.75
N PHE A 311 22.80 21.77 -15.19
CA PHE A 311 24.18 21.26 -15.12
C PHE A 311 25.07 22.28 -14.42
N GLU A 312 26.15 21.80 -13.83
CA GLU A 312 27.15 22.65 -13.18
C GLU A 312 28.37 22.82 -14.08
N GLY A 313 28.78 24.08 -14.26
CA GLY A 313 29.97 24.49 -15.00
C GLY A 313 30.53 25.77 -14.41
N ASP A 314 31.86 25.88 -14.33
CA ASP A 314 32.56 27.06 -13.79
C ASP A 314 32.06 27.51 -12.41
N GLY A 315 31.64 26.55 -11.54
CA GLY A 315 31.10 26.83 -10.21
C GLY A 315 29.70 27.48 -10.23
N LYS A 316 28.98 27.40 -11.35
CA LYS A 316 27.63 27.96 -11.52
C LYS A 316 26.67 26.89 -12.05
N ARG A 317 25.39 27.05 -11.73
CA ARG A 317 24.31 26.24 -12.28
C ARG A 317 23.69 26.90 -13.52
N TYR A 318 23.60 26.13 -14.58
CA TYR A 318 22.95 26.51 -15.83
C TYR A 318 21.68 25.71 -15.99
N TYR A 319 20.62 26.37 -16.48
CA TYR A 319 19.27 25.76 -16.63
C TYR A 319 18.87 25.71 -18.11
N PRO A 320 19.41 24.76 -18.89
CA PRO A 320 19.25 24.73 -20.35
C PRO A 320 17.79 24.55 -20.78
N PHE A 321 16.96 23.93 -19.93
CA PHE A 321 15.55 23.68 -20.21
C PHE A 321 14.58 24.58 -19.44
N GLY A 322 15.09 25.63 -18.79
CA GLY A 322 14.31 26.54 -17.95
C GLY A 322 14.04 25.98 -16.56
N THR A 323 13.05 26.55 -15.86
CA THR A 323 12.70 26.18 -14.46
C THR A 323 11.20 26.27 -14.23
N GLY A 324 10.70 25.60 -13.16
CA GLY A 324 9.37 25.81 -12.58
C GLY A 324 8.24 24.96 -13.15
N SER A 325 8.48 24.13 -14.16
CA SER A 325 7.42 23.25 -14.69
C SER A 325 7.05 22.15 -13.69
N GLY A 326 8.02 21.57 -13.00
CA GLY A 326 7.79 20.55 -11.99
C GLY A 326 7.02 21.07 -10.78
N ASP A 327 7.35 22.26 -10.26
CA ASP A 327 6.60 22.89 -9.15
C ASP A 327 5.12 23.08 -9.49
N ARG A 328 4.86 23.49 -10.74
CA ARG A 328 3.50 23.64 -11.21
C ARG A 328 2.76 22.31 -11.29
N ILE A 329 3.41 21.22 -11.77
CA ILE A 329 2.83 19.87 -11.78
C ILE A 329 2.43 19.45 -10.38
N VAL A 330 3.36 19.56 -9.43
CA VAL A 330 3.13 19.18 -8.04
C VAL A 330 1.96 19.95 -7.44
N LYS A 331 1.92 21.28 -7.65
CA LYS A 331 0.86 22.13 -7.14
C LYS A 331 -0.50 21.86 -7.79
N ASP A 332 -0.55 21.78 -9.12
CA ASP A 332 -1.81 21.63 -9.87
C ASP A 332 -2.45 20.24 -9.69
N PHE A 333 -1.64 19.20 -9.39
CA PHE A 333 -2.10 17.82 -9.23
C PHE A 333 -1.93 17.26 -7.81
N SER A 334 -1.50 18.09 -6.85
CA SER A 334 -1.31 17.69 -5.45
C SER A 334 -0.42 16.46 -5.27
N ILE A 335 0.66 16.35 -6.07
CA ILE A 335 1.61 15.25 -5.95
C ILE A 335 2.54 15.53 -4.76
N PRO A 336 2.80 14.55 -3.86
CA PRO A 336 3.48 14.83 -2.59
C PRO A 336 4.95 15.22 -2.74
N TYR A 337 5.65 14.73 -3.79
CA TYR A 337 7.09 14.92 -3.92
C TYR A 337 7.52 15.38 -5.30
N ILE A 338 8.55 16.21 -5.33
CA ILE A 338 9.31 16.56 -6.53
C ILE A 338 10.80 16.43 -6.25
N PHE A 339 11.49 15.71 -7.13
CA PHE A 339 12.94 15.55 -7.11
C PHE A 339 13.53 16.15 -8.37
N ARG A 340 14.60 16.89 -8.23
CA ARG A 340 15.29 17.51 -9.36
C ARG A 340 16.65 16.85 -9.55
N MET A 341 16.88 16.33 -10.75
CA MET A 341 18.12 15.65 -11.12
C MET A 341 18.96 16.53 -12.04
N PRO A 342 20.26 16.64 -11.79
CA PRO A 342 21.18 17.37 -12.67
C PRO A 342 21.48 16.59 -13.94
N ILE A 343 22.02 17.31 -14.94
CA ILE A 343 22.71 16.69 -16.06
C ILE A 343 24.15 16.44 -15.61
N VAL A 344 24.54 15.17 -15.56
CA VAL A 344 25.91 14.78 -15.20
C VAL A 344 26.43 13.76 -16.21
N PRO A 345 27.66 13.92 -16.72
CA PRO A 345 28.28 12.96 -17.66
C PRO A 345 28.35 11.53 -17.10
N ASP A 346 28.59 11.40 -15.82
CA ASP A 346 28.69 10.11 -15.13
C ASP A 346 27.45 9.24 -15.28
N LEU A 347 26.25 9.86 -15.37
CA LEU A 347 25.00 9.13 -15.50
C LEU A 347 24.90 8.45 -16.88
N SER A 348 25.36 9.13 -17.93
CA SER A 348 25.46 8.55 -19.28
C SER A 348 26.53 7.48 -19.34
N LEU A 349 27.74 7.77 -18.86
CA LEU A 349 28.85 6.82 -18.83
C LEU A 349 28.51 5.53 -18.07
N SER A 350 27.83 5.64 -16.95
CA SER A 350 27.36 4.50 -16.17
C SER A 350 26.36 3.66 -16.95
N SER A 351 25.38 4.31 -17.59
CA SER A 351 24.40 3.61 -18.44
C SER A 351 25.06 2.88 -19.60
N ASP A 352 26.01 3.53 -20.27
CA ASP A 352 26.72 2.96 -21.41
C ASP A 352 27.70 1.82 -21.01
N SER A 353 28.17 1.83 -19.77
CA SER A 353 29.04 0.77 -19.22
C SER A 353 28.26 -0.44 -18.66
N GLY A 354 26.94 -0.39 -18.64
CA GLY A 354 26.10 -1.45 -18.06
C GLY A 354 26.21 -1.56 -16.53
N LEU A 355 26.70 -0.52 -15.85
CA LEU A 355 26.76 -0.46 -14.38
C LEU A 355 26.01 0.78 -13.88
N PRO A 356 24.82 0.63 -13.27
CA PRO A 356 24.03 1.74 -12.78
C PRO A 356 24.79 2.69 -11.85
N LEU A 357 24.55 4.01 -11.98
CA LEU A 357 25.32 5.03 -11.26
C LEU A 357 25.27 4.85 -9.74
N VAL A 358 24.12 4.49 -9.20
CA VAL A 358 23.95 4.30 -7.75
C VAL A 358 24.83 3.19 -7.19
N LEU A 359 25.20 2.20 -8.01
CA LEU A 359 26.14 1.15 -7.64
C LEU A 359 27.60 1.60 -7.85
N SER A 360 27.88 2.30 -8.96
CA SER A 360 29.25 2.72 -9.29
C SER A 360 29.75 3.86 -8.40
N LYS A 361 28.86 4.75 -7.95
CA LYS A 361 29.15 5.93 -7.12
C LYS A 361 28.12 6.10 -5.99
N PRO A 362 28.02 5.16 -5.03
CA PRO A 362 26.95 5.14 -4.03
C PRO A 362 26.94 6.36 -3.10
N SER A 363 28.07 6.98 -2.86
CA SER A 363 28.19 8.17 -2.01
C SER A 363 28.04 9.49 -2.76
N GLY A 364 27.78 9.46 -4.08
CA GLY A 364 27.64 10.66 -4.91
C GLY A 364 26.29 11.37 -4.68
N ASP A 365 26.25 12.68 -4.99
CA ASP A 365 25.04 13.48 -4.82
C ASP A 365 23.84 12.96 -5.64
N VAL A 366 24.10 12.46 -6.84
CA VAL A 366 23.06 11.88 -7.70
C VAL A 366 22.54 10.57 -7.12
N ALA A 367 23.43 9.71 -6.57
CA ALA A 367 23.02 8.48 -5.92
C ALA A 367 22.17 8.77 -4.67
N ARG A 368 22.53 9.78 -3.88
CA ARG A 368 21.70 10.25 -2.75
C ARG A 368 20.33 10.73 -3.20
N ALA A 369 20.28 11.51 -4.28
CA ALA A 369 19.00 11.96 -4.83
C ALA A 369 18.11 10.81 -5.30
N PHE A 370 18.66 9.76 -5.93
CA PHE A 370 17.92 8.53 -6.22
C PHE A 370 17.49 7.78 -4.96
N GLY A 371 18.32 7.77 -3.91
CA GLY A 371 17.95 7.27 -2.59
C GLY A 371 16.74 7.99 -2.00
N GLU A 372 16.69 9.33 -2.12
CA GLU A 372 15.53 10.13 -1.68
C GLU A 372 14.24 9.79 -2.48
N VAL A 373 14.36 9.59 -3.81
CA VAL A 373 13.23 9.10 -4.63
C VAL A 373 12.76 7.74 -4.15
N GLY A 374 13.70 6.81 -3.91
CA GLY A 374 13.40 5.48 -3.36
C GLY A 374 12.68 5.57 -2.03
N ALA A 375 13.18 6.38 -1.10
CA ALA A 375 12.56 6.62 0.19
C ALA A 375 11.12 7.16 0.06
N ALA A 376 10.87 8.11 -0.85
CA ALA A 376 9.54 8.62 -1.11
C ALA A 376 8.59 7.54 -1.66
N VAL A 377 9.07 6.70 -2.59
CA VAL A 377 8.29 5.56 -3.11
C VAL A 377 7.92 4.58 -2.01
N VAL A 378 8.87 4.25 -1.12
CA VAL A 378 8.63 3.37 0.03
C VAL A 378 7.54 3.96 0.94
N ARG A 379 7.67 5.24 1.32
CA ARG A 379 6.72 5.95 2.18
C ARG A 379 5.32 5.98 1.58
N GLU A 380 5.20 6.39 0.32
CA GLU A 380 3.88 6.49 -0.31
C GLU A 380 3.25 5.13 -0.53
N SER A 381 4.02 4.09 -0.86
CA SER A 381 3.52 2.72 -0.94
C SER A 381 2.94 2.24 0.40
N ALA A 382 3.63 2.51 1.51
CA ALA A 382 3.17 2.17 2.85
C ALA A 382 1.88 2.93 3.24
N LYS A 383 1.82 4.25 2.97
CA LYS A 383 0.62 5.07 3.20
C LYS A 383 -0.58 4.58 2.40
N LEU A 384 -0.38 4.27 1.12
CA LEU A 384 -1.44 3.76 0.24
C LEU A 384 -1.96 2.42 0.71
N LYS A 385 -1.09 1.49 1.09
CA LYS A 385 -1.51 0.19 1.66
C LYS A 385 -2.35 0.37 2.92
N ARG A 386 -1.92 1.25 3.85
CA ARG A 386 -2.66 1.54 5.08
C ARG A 386 -4.02 2.21 4.78
N ALA A 387 -4.04 3.18 3.87
CA ALA A 387 -5.28 3.84 3.46
C ALA A 387 -6.28 2.85 2.84
N VAL A 388 -5.79 1.95 1.99
CA VAL A 388 -6.61 0.92 1.35
C VAL A 388 -7.10 -0.11 2.37
N LYS A 389 -6.25 -0.57 3.30
CA LYS A 389 -6.63 -1.53 4.34
C LYS A 389 -7.78 -1.03 5.22
N ASN A 390 -7.82 0.26 5.49
CA ASN A 390 -8.83 0.89 6.34
C ASN A 390 -9.99 1.54 5.54
N ALA A 391 -10.03 1.33 4.21
CA ALA A 391 -11.01 2.00 3.36
C ALA A 391 -12.44 1.53 3.61
N VAL A 392 -12.64 0.25 3.91
CA VAL A 392 -13.95 -0.30 4.24
C VAL A 392 -13.80 -1.27 5.42
N ARG A 393 -14.62 -1.09 6.43
CA ARG A 393 -14.69 -2.00 7.58
C ARG A 393 -16.13 -2.31 7.93
N TYR A 394 -16.37 -3.48 8.47
CA TYR A 394 -17.70 -3.87 8.93
C TYR A 394 -17.81 -3.68 10.45
N ASP A 395 -18.79 -2.87 10.87
CA ASP A 395 -19.18 -2.72 12.27
C ASP A 395 -20.34 -3.69 12.56
N SER A 396 -20.00 -4.81 13.22
CA SER A 396 -20.95 -5.88 13.52
C SER A 396 -21.97 -5.50 14.62
N GLU A 397 -21.67 -4.52 15.49
CA GLU A 397 -22.59 -4.07 16.53
C GLU A 397 -23.73 -3.25 15.94
N MET A 398 -23.39 -2.40 14.98
CA MET A 398 -24.34 -1.53 14.28
C MET A 398 -24.90 -2.15 13.00
N ASN A 399 -24.33 -3.25 12.54
CA ASN A 399 -24.61 -3.86 11.24
C ASN A 399 -24.47 -2.86 10.09
N VAL A 400 -23.35 -2.16 10.01
CA VAL A 400 -23.06 -1.17 8.96
C VAL A 400 -21.67 -1.35 8.37
N LEU A 401 -21.51 -1.01 7.12
CA LEU A 401 -20.21 -0.83 6.49
C LEU A 401 -19.77 0.62 6.67
N VAL A 402 -18.62 0.82 7.31
CA VAL A 402 -17.97 2.11 7.44
C VAL A 402 -17.00 2.27 6.27
N VAL A 403 -17.23 3.27 5.45
CA VAL A 403 -16.49 3.48 4.21
C VAL A 403 -15.71 4.80 4.27
N LYS A 404 -14.42 4.72 3.94
CA LYS A 404 -13.52 5.86 3.75
C LYS A 404 -12.83 5.69 2.41
N ILE A 405 -13.23 6.48 1.43
CA ILE A 405 -12.62 6.37 0.09
C ILE A 405 -11.14 6.74 0.15
N PRO A 406 -10.23 5.90 -0.41
CA PRO A 406 -8.81 6.23 -0.46
C PRO A 406 -8.57 7.63 -1.07
N GLY A 407 -7.78 8.44 -0.38
CA GLY A 407 -7.52 9.83 -0.78
C GLY A 407 -8.57 10.87 -0.33
N LYS A 408 -9.68 10.45 0.31
CA LYS A 408 -10.66 11.36 0.92
C LYS A 408 -10.62 11.28 2.44
N SER A 409 -10.92 12.37 3.12
CA SER A 409 -10.93 12.44 4.59
C SER A 409 -12.28 12.05 5.20
N GLU A 410 -13.35 12.09 4.41
CA GLU A 410 -14.72 11.82 4.86
C GLU A 410 -14.97 10.32 5.02
N GLU A 411 -15.52 9.92 6.18
CA GLU A 411 -16.05 8.59 6.42
C GLU A 411 -17.57 8.62 6.40
N PHE A 412 -18.20 7.58 5.86
CA PHE A 412 -19.65 7.46 5.82
C PHE A 412 -20.11 6.02 6.02
N LEU A 413 -21.38 5.86 6.31
CA LEU A 413 -21.98 4.56 6.62
C LEU A 413 -22.85 4.08 5.46
N LEU A 414 -22.74 2.78 5.13
CA LEU A 414 -23.61 2.11 4.19
C LEU A 414 -24.31 0.91 4.84
N HIS A 415 -25.52 0.64 4.37
CA HIS A 415 -26.29 -0.52 4.81
C HIS A 415 -25.83 -1.77 4.04
N PRO A 416 -25.40 -2.86 4.70
CA PRO A 416 -24.89 -4.04 4.03
C PRO A 416 -25.82 -4.63 2.95
N PRO A 417 -27.14 -4.83 3.20
CA PRO A 417 -28.07 -5.29 2.18
C PRO A 417 -28.09 -4.45 0.92
N ASP A 418 -27.99 -3.12 1.06
CA ASP A 418 -28.03 -2.22 -0.09
C ASP A 418 -26.76 -2.33 -0.92
N VAL A 419 -25.60 -2.52 -0.26
CA VAL A 419 -24.32 -2.79 -0.96
C VAL A 419 -24.40 -4.10 -1.72
N ARG A 420 -24.94 -5.17 -1.12
CA ARG A 420 -25.12 -6.46 -1.77
C ARG A 420 -26.09 -6.41 -2.96
N ARG A 421 -27.21 -5.68 -2.82
CA ARG A 421 -28.22 -5.49 -3.88
C ARG A 421 -27.69 -4.68 -5.06
N ASN A 422 -26.74 -3.81 -4.82
CA ASN A 422 -26.14 -2.95 -5.86
C ASN A 422 -24.94 -3.60 -6.57
N ASP A 423 -24.79 -4.92 -6.47
CA ASP A 423 -23.74 -5.63 -7.20
C ASP A 423 -23.94 -5.50 -8.70
N ARG A 424 -22.88 -5.11 -9.42
CA ARG A 424 -22.87 -4.90 -10.87
C ARG A 424 -21.98 -5.93 -11.60
N SER A 425 -21.61 -7.01 -10.94
CA SER A 425 -20.84 -8.08 -11.58
C SER A 425 -21.66 -8.84 -12.63
N ALA A 426 -20.99 -9.57 -13.52
CA ALA A 426 -21.62 -10.39 -14.54
C ALA A 426 -22.55 -11.49 -13.97
N SER A 427 -22.39 -11.85 -12.70
CA SER A 427 -23.29 -12.77 -12.00
C SER A 427 -24.60 -12.12 -11.53
N SER A 428 -24.62 -10.79 -11.41
CA SER A 428 -25.80 -10.04 -10.93
C SER A 428 -26.46 -9.19 -12.00
N VAL A 429 -25.75 -8.86 -13.09
CA VAL A 429 -26.23 -8.01 -14.19
C VAL A 429 -25.88 -8.66 -15.53
N ASP A 430 -26.85 -8.73 -16.44
CA ASP A 430 -26.64 -9.17 -17.81
C ASP A 430 -25.80 -8.11 -18.55
N GLU A 431 -24.65 -8.51 -19.06
CA GLU A 431 -23.67 -7.60 -19.70
C GLU A 431 -24.19 -6.96 -21.00
N TRP A 432 -25.14 -7.61 -21.71
CA TRP A 432 -25.66 -7.15 -22.99
C TRP A 432 -26.86 -6.21 -22.84
N THR A 433 -27.71 -6.50 -21.86
CA THR A 433 -28.97 -5.76 -21.67
C THR A 433 -28.92 -4.77 -20.51
N GLY A 434 -27.88 -4.87 -19.63
CA GLY A 434 -27.80 -4.12 -18.38
C GLY A 434 -28.89 -4.46 -17.36
N LYS A 435 -29.64 -5.56 -17.60
CA LYS A 435 -30.75 -5.96 -16.75
C LYS A 435 -30.26 -6.75 -15.55
N GLN A 436 -30.75 -6.39 -14.37
CA GLN A 436 -30.41 -7.07 -13.13
C GLN A 436 -30.97 -8.50 -13.12
N LEU A 437 -30.11 -9.49 -12.96
CA LEU A 437 -30.42 -10.92 -12.92
C LEU A 437 -30.88 -11.34 -11.52
N VAL A 438 -30.25 -10.80 -10.48
CA VAL A 438 -30.62 -11.02 -9.08
C VAL A 438 -31.66 -10.01 -8.68
N LYS A 439 -32.83 -10.47 -8.21
CA LYS A 439 -33.88 -9.56 -7.73
C LYS A 439 -33.49 -9.01 -6.36
N PRO A 440 -33.65 -7.70 -6.10
CA PRO A 440 -33.36 -7.13 -4.78
C PRO A 440 -34.12 -7.81 -3.63
N SER A 441 -35.32 -8.39 -3.91
CA SER A 441 -36.11 -9.15 -2.96
C SER A 441 -35.50 -10.47 -2.51
N ASP A 442 -34.56 -11.02 -3.29
CA ASP A 442 -33.94 -12.32 -3.00
C ASP A 442 -32.78 -12.19 -2.00
N ILE A 443 -32.36 -10.95 -1.71
CA ILE A 443 -31.30 -10.64 -0.75
C ILE A 443 -31.94 -10.24 0.59
N PRO A 444 -31.72 -11.03 1.66
CA PRO A 444 -32.34 -10.78 2.95
C PRO A 444 -31.80 -9.51 3.62
N GLU A 445 -32.64 -8.83 4.41
CA GLU A 445 -32.22 -7.67 5.21
C GLU A 445 -31.19 -8.02 6.30
N THR A 446 -31.02 -9.30 6.60
CA THR A 446 -30.11 -9.80 7.62
C THR A 446 -28.74 -10.17 7.07
N ILE A 447 -28.51 -10.02 5.77
CA ILE A 447 -27.23 -10.37 5.14
C ILE A 447 -26.07 -9.57 5.75
N ARG A 448 -24.96 -10.26 5.99
CA ARG A 448 -23.78 -9.68 6.65
C ARG A 448 -22.50 -10.01 5.92
N PRO A 449 -21.52 -9.12 5.92
CA PRO A 449 -20.18 -9.46 5.47
C PRO A 449 -19.50 -10.45 6.42
N GLU A 450 -18.99 -11.56 5.89
CA GLU A 450 -18.06 -12.45 6.61
C GLU A 450 -16.64 -11.90 6.59
N SER A 451 -16.23 -11.34 5.45
CA SER A 451 -14.93 -10.69 5.32
C SER A 451 -15.01 -9.48 4.39
N VAL A 452 -14.16 -8.50 4.67
CA VAL A 452 -14.00 -7.29 3.87
C VAL A 452 -12.52 -7.12 3.60
N GLN A 453 -12.10 -7.21 2.34
CA GLN A 453 -10.69 -7.15 1.96
C GLN A 453 -10.49 -6.13 0.83
N PRO A 454 -9.47 -5.27 0.90
CA PRO A 454 -9.18 -4.34 -0.17
C PRO A 454 -8.74 -5.08 -1.43
N LEU A 455 -9.22 -4.62 -2.59
CA LEU A 455 -8.88 -5.11 -3.91
C LEU A 455 -8.12 -4.01 -4.66
N GLY A 456 -6.80 -3.92 -4.44
CA GLY A 456 -6.00 -2.81 -4.96
C GLY A 456 -6.49 -1.45 -4.44
N ASN A 457 -6.25 -0.39 -5.22
CA ASN A 457 -6.62 0.99 -4.85
C ASN A 457 -8.01 1.40 -5.37
N TYR A 458 -8.76 0.50 -6.02
CA TYR A 458 -9.96 0.85 -6.75
C TYR A 458 -11.24 0.21 -6.23
N ALA A 459 -11.17 -0.88 -5.47
CA ALA A 459 -12.33 -1.64 -5.02
C ALA A 459 -12.11 -2.32 -3.68
N VAL A 460 -13.16 -2.85 -3.11
CA VAL A 460 -13.16 -3.77 -1.97
C VAL A 460 -13.84 -5.08 -2.39
N GLN A 461 -13.28 -6.19 -1.96
CA GLN A 461 -13.92 -7.50 -2.04
C GLN A 461 -14.65 -7.78 -0.74
N ILE A 462 -15.92 -8.10 -0.84
CA ILE A 462 -16.78 -8.43 0.30
C ILE A 462 -17.26 -9.87 0.10
N THR A 463 -16.90 -10.75 1.03
CA THR A 463 -17.48 -12.08 1.12
C THR A 463 -18.69 -12.01 2.02
N TRP A 464 -19.84 -12.41 1.53
CA TRP A 464 -21.10 -12.36 2.24
C TRP A 464 -21.43 -13.72 2.88
N ASP A 465 -22.28 -13.72 3.92
CA ASP A 465 -22.72 -14.92 4.64
C ASP A 465 -23.60 -15.86 3.79
N ASP A 466 -24.05 -15.42 2.61
CA ASP A 466 -24.66 -16.28 1.58
C ASP A 466 -23.64 -17.00 0.68
N GLY A 467 -22.31 -16.83 0.95
CA GLY A 467 -21.21 -17.38 0.18
C GLY A 467 -20.87 -16.61 -1.10
N PHE A 468 -21.53 -15.47 -1.35
CA PHE A 468 -21.27 -14.66 -2.52
C PHE A 468 -20.05 -13.76 -2.32
N ASN A 469 -19.19 -13.67 -3.35
CA ASN A 469 -18.04 -12.78 -3.37
C ASN A 469 -18.32 -11.59 -4.29
N GLN A 470 -18.52 -10.43 -3.69
CA GLN A 470 -18.77 -9.17 -4.39
C GLN A 470 -17.49 -8.37 -4.51
N VAL A 471 -17.24 -7.83 -5.70
CA VAL A 471 -16.24 -6.77 -5.90
C VAL A 471 -16.98 -5.45 -6.04
N ALA A 472 -16.80 -4.56 -5.05
CA ALA A 472 -17.45 -3.26 -5.02
C ALA A 472 -16.40 -2.15 -5.26
N PRO A 473 -16.41 -1.48 -6.44
CA PRO A 473 -15.55 -0.33 -6.69
C PRO A 473 -15.83 0.82 -5.72
N TYR A 474 -14.78 1.52 -5.26
CA TYR A 474 -14.97 2.66 -4.34
C TYR A 474 -15.83 3.77 -4.94
N THR A 475 -15.78 3.97 -6.26
CA THR A 475 -16.67 4.90 -6.98
C THR A 475 -18.14 4.51 -6.86
N GLN A 476 -18.44 3.22 -6.91
CA GLN A 476 -19.80 2.72 -6.73
C GLN A 476 -20.28 2.91 -5.30
N LEU A 477 -19.45 2.61 -4.29
CA LEU A 477 -19.78 2.81 -2.87
C LEU A 477 -20.03 4.29 -2.56
N GLU A 478 -19.32 5.19 -3.22
CA GLU A 478 -19.47 6.64 -3.04
C GLU A 478 -20.81 7.17 -3.56
N GLU A 479 -21.34 6.58 -4.64
CA GLU A 479 -22.61 6.95 -5.25
C GLU A 479 -23.84 6.43 -4.49
N MET A 480 -23.65 5.53 -3.51
CA MET A 480 -24.75 4.92 -2.77
C MET A 480 -25.35 5.84 -1.72
N GLU A 481 -26.62 5.57 -1.35
CA GLU A 481 -27.31 6.29 -0.28
C GLU A 481 -26.65 6.03 1.07
N ARG A 482 -26.24 7.10 1.75
CA ARG A 482 -25.52 7.05 3.01
C ARG A 482 -26.46 7.00 4.20
N LEU A 483 -26.14 6.17 5.18
CA LEU A 483 -26.86 6.16 6.44
C LEU A 483 -26.49 7.39 7.28
N ILE A 484 -27.47 7.93 8.00
CA ILE A 484 -27.24 9.00 8.97
C ILE A 484 -26.66 8.39 10.25
N PRO A 485 -25.44 8.77 10.66
CA PRO A 485 -24.85 8.25 11.88
C PRO A 485 -25.72 8.55 13.10
N PRO A 486 -25.92 7.60 14.03
CA PRO A 486 -26.60 7.87 15.30
C PRO A 486 -25.89 8.96 16.10
N LYS A 487 -26.63 9.69 16.92
CA LYS A 487 -26.04 10.71 17.82
C LYS A 487 -24.97 10.05 18.71
N GLY A 488 -23.73 10.52 18.60
CA GLY A 488 -22.58 10.01 19.37
C GLY A 488 -21.80 8.90 18.70
N TYR A 489 -22.11 8.51 17.46
CA TYR A 489 -21.29 7.60 16.70
C TYR A 489 -19.91 8.23 16.41
N LYS A 490 -18.85 7.53 16.77
CA LYS A 490 -17.47 7.94 16.49
C LYS A 490 -16.92 7.09 15.36
N PHE A 491 -16.39 7.72 14.33
CA PHE A 491 -15.72 7.08 13.20
C PHE A 491 -14.28 6.63 13.53
N GLU A 492 -13.96 6.40 14.80
CA GLU A 492 -12.66 5.85 15.19
C GLU A 492 -12.60 4.35 14.86
N PRO A 493 -11.49 3.83 14.33
CA PRO A 493 -11.32 2.40 14.21
C PRO A 493 -11.34 1.81 15.61
N LYS A 494 -12.32 0.94 15.91
CA LYS A 494 -12.20 0.06 17.07
C LYS A 494 -10.97 -0.80 16.80
N GLU A 495 -9.97 -0.73 17.67
CA GLU A 495 -8.82 -1.63 17.63
C GLU A 495 -9.37 -3.06 17.54
N GLU A 496 -9.01 -3.76 16.47
CA GLU A 496 -9.28 -5.18 16.39
C GLU A 496 -8.62 -5.83 17.62
N VAL A 497 -9.44 -6.49 18.43
CA VAL A 497 -9.04 -7.31 19.56
C VAL A 497 -8.28 -8.53 19.01
N SER A 498 -7.07 -8.31 18.48
CA SER A 498 -6.22 -9.39 17.97
C SER A 498 -5.46 -10.11 19.07
N ALA A 499 -5.34 -9.51 20.27
CA ALA A 499 -4.65 -10.11 21.40
C ALA A 499 -5.50 -11.13 22.19
N SER A 500 -6.83 -10.97 22.23
CA SER A 500 -7.71 -11.93 22.91
C SER A 500 -8.02 -13.16 22.06
N SER A 501 -8.14 -12.97 20.74
CA SER A 501 -8.38 -14.09 19.81
C SER A 501 -7.17 -15.00 19.68
N ALA A 502 -5.95 -14.46 19.68
CA ALA A 502 -4.72 -15.26 19.64
C ALA A 502 -4.54 -16.09 20.92
N ARG A 503 -4.90 -15.57 22.09
CA ARG A 503 -4.89 -16.32 23.35
C ARG A 503 -5.94 -17.44 23.37
N GLN A 504 -7.14 -17.18 22.88
CA GLN A 504 -8.21 -18.16 22.82
C GLN A 504 -7.95 -19.28 21.80
N ILE A 505 -7.27 -18.98 20.71
CA ILE A 505 -6.83 -19.97 19.71
C ILE A 505 -5.69 -20.84 20.30
N LEU A 506 -4.77 -20.28 21.06
CA LEU A 506 -3.71 -21.02 21.75
C LEU A 506 -4.27 -21.92 22.87
N GLU A 507 -5.18 -21.43 23.69
CA GLU A 507 -5.85 -22.22 24.73
C GLU A 507 -6.69 -23.36 24.14
N ASN A 508 -7.38 -23.13 23.01
CA ASN A 508 -8.10 -24.18 22.30
C ASN A 508 -7.17 -25.21 21.62
N ALA A 509 -6.00 -24.77 21.12
CA ALA A 509 -5.02 -25.68 20.52
C ALA A 509 -4.31 -26.56 21.58
N GLU A 510 -4.11 -26.06 22.80
CA GLU A 510 -3.58 -26.87 23.91
C GLU A 510 -4.61 -27.85 24.49
N ALA A 511 -5.89 -27.48 24.51
CA ALA A 511 -6.98 -28.38 24.92
C ALA A 511 -7.23 -29.54 23.94
N ILE A 512 -6.88 -29.37 22.67
CA ILE A 512 -6.97 -30.44 21.64
C ILE A 512 -5.78 -31.41 21.73
N LYS A 513 -4.64 -31.00 22.29
CA LYS A 513 -3.47 -31.88 22.48
C LYS A 513 -3.53 -32.73 23.75
N GLN A 514 -4.51 -32.49 24.62
CA GLN A 514 -4.71 -33.25 25.86
C GLN A 514 -5.92 -34.21 25.78
N LYS A 515 -6.56 -34.34 24.67
CA LYS A 515 -7.53 -35.40 24.31
C LYS A 515 -6.96 -36.30 23.23
#